data_7ece18670520fcad11b59bd82c650b51
#
_entry.id   7ece18670520fcad11b59bd82c650b51
#
_cell.length_a   1.000
_cell.length_b   1.000
_cell.length_c   1.000
_cell.angle_alpha   90.00
_cell.angle_beta   90.00
_cell.angle_gamma   90.00
#
_symmetry.space_group_name_H-M   'P 1'
#
loop_
_entity.id
_entity.type
_entity.pdbx_description
1 polymer ?
#
loop_
_entity_poly.entity_id
_entity_poly.type
_entity_poly.pdbx_seq_one_letter_code
_entity_poly.pdbx_strand_id
1 'polypeptide(L)'
;MKYNVWTMEETEYLRDCRERLKPVSYSDIAAALGRSVRECQSRYHYYFGDHKRNDEMLPANITICWLCKHTNRFRCTWFDPDNPRPVDGWIAEKESKLCVNTDNSRHYYVTYKVSHCPKFAPDDPEYYARWRERHKTKNVGECRSTK
;
A
#
# COMPACT_ATOMS: atom_id res chain seq x y z
N MET A 1 18.40 25.81 6.58
CA MET A 1 18.34 24.38 6.96
C MET A 1 18.39 23.53 5.71
N LYS A 2 19.37 22.67 5.59
CA LYS A 2 19.35 21.64 4.55
C LYS A 2 18.38 20.54 5.03
N TYR A 3 17.24 20.45 4.39
CA TYR A 3 16.38 19.29 4.57
C TYR A 3 17.10 18.08 4.00
N ASN A 4 17.47 17.16 4.84
CA ASN A 4 18.14 15.92 4.44
C ASN A 4 17.08 14.95 3.92
N VAL A 5 16.73 15.10 2.64
CA VAL A 5 15.72 14.27 1.98
C VAL A 5 16.22 12.83 1.90
N TRP A 6 15.35 11.88 2.22
CA TRP A 6 15.64 10.46 2.08
C TRP A 6 15.72 10.08 0.59
N THR A 7 16.77 9.37 0.22
CA THR A 7 16.87 8.77 -1.10
C THR A 7 16.17 7.40 -1.12
N MET A 8 15.92 6.90 -2.32
CA MET A 8 15.37 5.54 -2.50
C MET A 8 16.33 4.49 -1.97
N GLU A 9 17.60 4.62 -2.29
CA GLU A 9 18.66 3.70 -1.89
C GLU A 9 18.79 3.63 -0.36
N GLU A 10 18.68 4.75 0.34
CA GLU A 10 18.67 4.77 1.81
C GLU A 10 17.47 4.03 2.38
N THR A 11 16.30 4.18 1.79
CA THR A 11 15.08 3.50 2.23
C THR A 11 15.14 2.00 1.96
N GLU A 12 15.66 1.59 0.79
CA GLU A 12 15.88 0.18 0.47
C GLU A 12 16.92 -0.45 1.40
N TYR A 13 18.01 0.24 1.68
CA TYR A 13 19.03 -0.21 2.62
C TYR A 13 18.43 -0.42 4.02
N LEU A 14 17.64 0.53 4.49
CA LEU A 14 16.92 0.44 5.77
C LEU A 14 16.01 -0.78 5.83
N ARG A 15 15.22 -1.01 4.78
CA ARG A 15 14.36 -2.19 4.68
C ARG A 15 15.17 -3.47 4.73
N ASP A 16 16.19 -3.59 3.89
CA ASP A 16 17.01 -4.79 3.79
C ASP A 16 17.71 -5.13 5.11
N CYS A 17 18.19 -4.12 5.83
CA CYS A 17 18.80 -4.31 7.14
C CYS A 17 17.79 -4.79 8.20
N ARG A 18 16.55 -4.28 8.17
CA ARG A 18 15.53 -4.63 9.16
C ARG A 18 14.83 -5.95 8.88
N GLU A 19 14.77 -6.37 7.63
CA GLU A 19 14.04 -7.59 7.20
C GLU A 19 14.94 -8.83 7.11
N ARG A 20 16.20 -8.73 7.49
CA ARG A 20 17.10 -9.89 7.59
C ARG A 20 16.68 -10.82 8.72
N LEU A 21 17.07 -12.09 8.64
CA LEU A 21 16.88 -13.07 9.72
C LEU A 21 17.40 -12.56 11.08
N LYS A 22 18.51 -11.85 11.05
CA LYS A 22 19.04 -11.10 12.21
C LYS A 22 18.99 -9.61 11.86
N PRO A 23 17.93 -8.88 12.26
CA PRO A 23 17.82 -7.48 11.94
C PRO A 23 18.98 -6.66 12.49
N VAL A 24 19.52 -5.77 11.67
CA VAL A 24 20.53 -4.80 12.08
C VAL A 24 19.87 -3.76 13.00
N SER A 25 20.54 -3.37 14.07
CA SER A 25 20.02 -2.38 15.00
C SER A 25 19.83 -1.01 14.33
N TYR A 26 18.85 -0.25 14.77
CA TYR A 26 18.66 1.12 14.26
C TYR A 26 19.86 2.02 14.52
N SER A 27 20.60 1.80 15.61
CA SER A 27 21.82 2.53 15.90
C SER A 27 22.89 2.31 14.84
N ASP A 28 23.08 1.07 14.39
CA ASP A 28 24.05 0.71 13.35
C ASP A 28 23.62 1.23 11.97
N ILE A 29 22.34 1.14 11.67
CA ILE A 29 21.78 1.69 10.41
C ILE A 29 21.94 3.22 10.39
N ALA A 30 21.62 3.89 11.49
CA ALA A 30 21.74 5.33 11.62
C ALA A 30 23.19 5.80 11.42
N ALA A 31 24.14 5.09 12.01
CA ALA A 31 25.57 5.37 11.84
C ALA A 31 26.01 5.20 10.39
N ALA A 32 25.54 4.15 9.70
CA ALA A 32 25.87 3.88 8.30
C ALA A 32 25.28 4.93 7.34
N LEU A 33 24.09 5.43 7.63
CA LEU A 33 23.39 6.41 6.78
C LEU A 33 23.68 7.88 7.16
N GLY A 34 24.36 8.13 8.29
CA GLY A 34 24.55 9.48 8.80
C GLY A 34 23.26 10.16 9.24
N ARG A 35 22.31 9.37 9.77
CA ARG A 35 20.99 9.83 10.24
C ARG A 35 20.78 9.52 11.70
N SER A 36 19.77 10.12 12.31
CA SER A 36 19.39 9.78 13.69
C SER A 36 18.63 8.44 13.73
N VAL A 37 18.69 7.78 14.89
CA VAL A 37 17.91 6.56 15.16
C VAL A 37 16.42 6.82 14.97
N ARG A 38 15.93 7.97 15.43
CA ARG A 38 14.52 8.36 15.32
C ARG A 38 14.06 8.51 13.86
N GLU A 39 14.90 9.12 13.02
CA GLU A 39 14.61 9.22 11.58
C GLU A 39 14.49 7.85 10.92
N CYS A 40 15.39 6.93 11.23
CA CYS A 40 15.35 5.57 10.70
C CYS A 40 14.11 4.81 11.18
N GLN A 41 13.76 4.90 12.46
CA GLN A 41 12.54 4.28 13.00
C GLN A 41 11.29 4.84 12.35
N SER A 42 11.16 6.16 12.23
CA SER A 42 10.01 6.83 11.62
C SER A 42 9.87 6.46 10.15
N ARG A 43 10.98 6.43 9.40
CA ARG A 43 10.98 6.07 7.99
C ARG A 43 10.55 4.63 7.76
N TYR A 44 11.10 3.70 8.53
CA TYR A 44 10.73 2.28 8.45
C TYR A 44 9.26 2.07 8.80
N HIS A 45 8.80 2.66 9.89
CA HIS A 45 7.40 2.56 10.31
C HIS A 45 6.44 3.11 9.26
N TYR A 46 6.78 4.25 8.65
CA TYR A 46 5.94 4.88 7.63
C TYR A 46 5.73 4.00 6.39
N TYR A 47 6.79 3.38 5.87
CA TYR A 47 6.72 2.57 4.65
C TYR A 47 6.42 1.09 4.87
N PHE A 48 6.86 0.53 5.97
CA PHE A 48 6.88 -0.92 6.17
C PHE A 48 6.22 -1.38 7.47
N GLY A 49 5.83 -0.45 8.32
CA GLY A 49 5.16 -0.74 9.59
C GLY A 49 3.70 -1.11 9.43
N ASP A 50 3.15 -1.73 10.46
CA ASP A 50 1.73 -2.03 10.54
C ASP A 50 0.97 -0.78 10.98
N HIS A 51 -0.07 -0.42 10.23
CA HIS A 51 -0.93 0.71 10.50
C HIS A 51 -2.30 0.24 10.98
N LYS A 52 -2.71 0.68 12.15
CA LYS A 52 -4.07 0.46 12.63
C LYS A 52 -5.02 1.41 11.90
N ARG A 53 -6.15 0.86 11.43
CA ARG A 53 -7.21 1.64 10.81
C ARG A 53 -8.22 2.11 11.85
N ASN A 54 -8.87 3.22 11.57
CA ASN A 54 -10.00 3.69 12.37
C ASN A 54 -11.22 2.76 12.18
N ASP A 55 -12.28 2.99 12.96
CA ASP A 55 -13.48 2.14 12.93
C ASP A 55 -14.40 2.42 11.73
N GLU A 56 -14.08 3.41 10.89
CA GLU A 56 -14.85 3.71 9.69
C GLU A 56 -14.71 2.58 8.67
N MET A 57 -15.85 2.00 8.29
CA MET A 57 -15.88 0.86 7.39
C MET A 57 -15.91 1.30 5.93
N LEU A 58 -14.89 0.91 5.16
CA LEU A 58 -14.80 1.18 3.73
C LEU A 58 -15.90 0.43 2.94
N PRO A 59 -16.34 0.97 1.79
CA PRO A 59 -17.31 0.29 0.92
C PRO A 59 -16.83 -1.06 0.40
N ALA A 60 -17.77 -1.88 -0.07
CA ALA A 60 -17.49 -3.21 -0.61
C ALA A 60 -16.78 -3.18 -1.97
N ASN A 61 -17.05 -2.17 -2.78
CA ASN A 61 -16.61 -2.08 -4.18
C ASN A 61 -15.30 -1.30 -4.37
N ILE A 62 -14.41 -1.38 -3.42
CA ILE A 62 -13.08 -0.75 -3.50
C ILE A 62 -12.05 -1.69 -4.11
N THR A 63 -10.96 -1.12 -4.62
CA THR A 63 -9.77 -1.92 -4.89
C THR A 63 -9.16 -2.41 -3.57
N ILE A 64 -8.80 -3.70 -3.50
CA ILE A 64 -8.18 -4.26 -2.30
C ILE A 64 -6.80 -3.66 -2.00
N CYS A 65 -6.22 -2.95 -2.97
CA CYS A 65 -4.97 -2.22 -2.77
C CYS A 65 -5.05 -1.23 -1.61
N TRP A 66 -6.24 -0.65 -1.34
CA TRP A 66 -6.44 0.25 -0.20
C TRP A 66 -6.29 -0.43 1.16
N LEU A 67 -6.38 -1.76 1.19
CA LEU A 67 -6.27 -2.58 2.40
C LEU A 67 -4.93 -3.32 2.48
N CYS A 68 -4.06 -3.12 1.50
CA CYS A 68 -2.81 -3.86 1.36
C CYS A 68 -1.64 -3.09 1.96
N LYS A 69 -0.81 -3.77 2.77
CA LYS A 69 0.42 -3.18 3.34
C LYS A 69 1.53 -2.95 2.31
N HIS A 70 1.41 -3.52 1.12
CA HIS A 70 2.40 -3.39 0.05
C HIS A 70 2.15 -2.21 -0.89
N THR A 71 1.22 -1.31 -0.58
CA THR A 71 0.86 -0.16 -1.43
C THR A 71 1.91 0.96 -1.38
N ASN A 72 3.14 0.63 -1.72
CA ASN A 72 4.21 1.60 -1.89
C ASN A 72 5.20 1.12 -2.95
N ARG A 73 6.01 2.05 -3.48
CA ARG A 73 6.97 1.79 -4.56
C ARG A 73 8.04 0.75 -4.24
N PHE A 74 8.30 0.49 -2.97
CA PHE A 74 9.34 -0.45 -2.54
C PHE A 74 8.84 -1.90 -2.47
N ARG A 75 7.53 -2.10 -2.52
CA ARG A 75 6.91 -3.40 -2.28
C ARG A 75 6.03 -3.90 -3.42
N CYS A 76 5.43 -2.99 -4.17
CA CYS A 76 4.48 -3.35 -5.23
C CYS A 76 4.84 -2.68 -6.54
N THR A 77 4.95 -3.47 -7.60
CA THR A 77 5.29 -2.99 -8.94
C THR A 77 4.23 -2.03 -9.51
N TRP A 78 2.99 -2.13 -9.08
CA TRP A 78 1.92 -1.22 -9.50
C TRP A 78 2.10 0.19 -8.94
N PHE A 79 2.72 0.31 -7.77
CA PHE A 79 2.98 1.61 -7.11
C PHE A 79 4.34 2.21 -7.46
N ASP A 80 5.03 1.67 -8.46
CA ASP A 80 6.24 2.30 -9.02
C ASP A 80 5.82 3.51 -9.87
N PRO A 81 6.15 4.75 -9.47
CA PRO A 81 5.73 5.95 -10.20
C PRO A 81 6.41 6.12 -11.54
N ASP A 82 7.58 5.51 -11.73
CA ASP A 82 8.34 5.63 -12.97
C ASP A 82 7.94 4.57 -14.01
N ASN A 83 7.54 3.38 -13.53
CA ASN A 83 7.15 2.27 -14.39
C ASN A 83 6.12 1.37 -13.70
N PRO A 84 4.87 1.84 -13.54
CA PRO A 84 3.83 1.04 -12.91
C PRO A 84 3.51 -0.21 -13.75
N ARG A 85 3.62 -1.38 -13.14
CA ARG A 85 3.35 -2.66 -13.80
C ARG A 85 2.32 -3.45 -13.03
N PRO A 86 1.32 -4.03 -13.71
CA PRO A 86 0.37 -4.96 -13.09
C PRO A 86 1.07 -6.10 -12.37
N VAL A 87 0.48 -6.55 -11.27
CA VAL A 87 0.98 -7.72 -10.54
C VAL A 87 0.51 -8.99 -11.24
N ASP A 88 1.43 -9.90 -11.52
CA ASP A 88 1.09 -11.18 -12.16
C ASP A 88 0.08 -11.97 -11.34
N GLY A 89 -0.98 -12.42 -11.99
CA GLY A 89 -2.02 -13.23 -11.36
C GLY A 89 -3.10 -12.44 -10.61
N TRP A 90 -3.07 -11.10 -10.65
CA TRP A 90 -4.17 -10.34 -10.06
C TRP A 90 -5.44 -10.43 -10.93
N ILE A 91 -6.60 -10.24 -10.29
CA ILE A 91 -7.87 -10.06 -10.96
C ILE A 91 -8.27 -8.60 -10.78
N ALA A 92 -8.37 -7.86 -11.90
CA ALA A 92 -8.61 -6.43 -11.85
C ALA A 92 -9.48 -5.98 -13.01
N GLU A 93 -10.35 -5.00 -12.75
CA GLU A 93 -11.13 -4.30 -13.76
C GLU A 93 -10.47 -2.97 -14.12
N LYS A 94 -10.33 -2.72 -15.42
CA LYS A 94 -9.80 -1.45 -15.91
C LYS A 94 -10.87 -0.37 -15.77
N GLU A 95 -10.50 0.73 -15.13
CA GLU A 95 -11.38 1.88 -14.92
C GLU A 95 -10.74 3.15 -15.48
N SER A 96 -11.58 4.04 -16.04
CA SER A 96 -11.17 5.39 -16.40
C SER A 96 -11.75 6.36 -15.37
N LYS A 97 -10.90 7.15 -14.76
CA LYS A 97 -11.30 8.14 -13.74
C LYS A 97 -10.96 9.55 -14.19
N LEU A 98 -11.88 10.47 -13.91
CA LEU A 98 -11.68 11.89 -14.15
C LEU A 98 -10.88 12.49 -12.98
N CYS A 99 -9.79 13.15 -13.32
CA CYS A 99 -9.04 13.99 -12.40
C CYS A 99 -9.26 15.46 -12.75
N VAL A 100 -9.58 16.27 -11.75
CA VAL A 100 -9.68 17.71 -11.86
C VAL A 100 -8.52 18.33 -11.09
N ASN A 101 -7.66 19.03 -11.80
CA ASN A 101 -6.51 19.71 -11.20
C ASN A 101 -6.92 21.00 -10.47
N THR A 102 -6.02 21.56 -9.69
CA THR A 102 -6.23 22.82 -8.95
C THR A 102 -6.49 24.03 -9.86
N ASP A 103 -6.03 23.97 -11.11
CA ASP A 103 -6.29 24.97 -12.16
C ASP A 103 -7.59 24.74 -12.95
N ASN A 104 -8.46 23.83 -12.49
CA ASN A 104 -9.67 23.35 -13.15
C ASN A 104 -9.47 22.60 -14.48
N SER A 105 -8.24 22.29 -14.89
CA SER A 105 -8.01 21.40 -16.01
C SER A 105 -8.46 19.98 -15.67
N ARG A 106 -9.00 19.29 -16.66
CA ARG A 106 -9.56 17.94 -16.51
C ARG A 106 -8.80 16.96 -17.41
N HIS A 107 -8.47 15.79 -16.85
CA HIS A 107 -7.93 14.71 -17.65
C HIS A 107 -8.45 13.38 -17.15
N TYR A 108 -8.55 12.42 -18.03
CA TYR A 108 -8.88 11.05 -17.67
C TYR A 108 -7.60 10.25 -17.51
N TYR A 109 -7.55 9.46 -16.46
CA TYR A 109 -6.47 8.50 -16.25
C TYR A 109 -7.03 7.10 -16.09
N VAL A 110 -6.25 6.13 -16.54
CA VAL A 110 -6.60 4.71 -16.43
C VAL A 110 -6.06 4.19 -15.11
N THR A 111 -6.91 3.46 -14.40
CA THR A 111 -6.53 2.74 -13.18
C THR A 111 -7.17 1.35 -13.21
N TYR A 112 -6.84 0.55 -12.21
CA TYR A 112 -7.38 -0.78 -12.05
C TYR A 112 -8.01 -0.95 -10.68
N LYS A 113 -9.22 -1.50 -10.66
CA LYS A 113 -9.87 -1.95 -9.43
C LYS A 113 -9.50 -3.42 -9.25
N VAL A 114 -8.61 -3.69 -8.33
CA VAL A 114 -8.10 -5.03 -8.04
C VAL A 114 -9.03 -5.72 -7.05
N SER A 115 -9.57 -6.87 -7.42
CA SER A 115 -10.41 -7.70 -6.55
C SER A 115 -9.66 -8.88 -5.94
N HIS A 116 -8.59 -9.32 -6.58
CA HIS A 116 -7.72 -10.39 -6.11
C HIS A 116 -6.27 -10.09 -6.50
N CYS A 117 -5.34 -10.30 -5.58
CA CYS A 117 -3.92 -10.18 -5.83
C CYS A 117 -3.15 -11.26 -5.06
N PRO A 118 -2.29 -12.06 -5.73
CA PRO A 118 -1.51 -13.10 -5.05
C PRO A 118 -0.53 -12.56 -4.00
N LYS A 119 -0.13 -11.29 -4.13
CA LYS A 119 0.78 -10.62 -3.20
C LYS A 119 0.06 -9.79 -2.13
N PHE A 120 -1.27 -9.86 -2.10
CA PHE A 120 -2.05 -9.12 -1.12
C PHE A 120 -1.70 -9.55 0.30
N ALA A 121 -1.47 -8.57 1.16
CA ALA A 121 -1.35 -8.77 2.59
C ALA A 121 -2.02 -7.59 3.29
N PRO A 122 -2.97 -7.83 4.20
CA PRO A 122 -3.70 -6.74 4.83
C PRO A 122 -2.79 -5.89 5.70
N ASP A 123 -2.94 -4.57 5.62
CA ASP A 123 -2.24 -3.64 6.48
C ASP A 123 -2.73 -3.70 7.94
N ASP A 124 -4.02 -3.99 8.12
CA ASP A 124 -4.65 -4.26 9.42
C ASP A 124 -5.50 -5.52 9.28
N PRO A 125 -4.98 -6.70 9.69
CA PRO A 125 -5.68 -7.99 9.53
C PRO A 125 -7.03 -8.05 10.26
N GLU A 126 -7.17 -7.43 11.43
CA GLU A 126 -8.43 -7.39 12.19
C GLU A 126 -9.48 -6.57 11.45
N TYR A 127 -9.09 -5.41 10.94
CA TYR A 127 -9.97 -4.58 10.13
C TYR A 127 -10.41 -5.31 8.85
N TYR A 128 -9.48 -5.94 8.16
CA TYR A 128 -9.74 -6.69 6.93
C TYR A 128 -10.73 -7.85 7.17
N ALA A 129 -10.57 -8.58 8.26
CA ALA A 129 -11.51 -9.65 8.63
C ALA A 129 -12.92 -9.12 8.85
N ARG A 130 -13.07 -7.99 9.58
CA ARG A 130 -14.37 -7.33 9.79
C ARG A 130 -14.97 -6.79 8.49
N TRP A 131 -14.15 -6.20 7.64
CA TRP A 131 -14.57 -5.70 6.34
C TRP A 131 -15.08 -6.83 5.44
N ARG A 132 -14.38 -7.94 5.35
CA ARG A 132 -14.81 -9.12 4.60
C ARG A 132 -16.12 -9.68 5.12
N GLU A 133 -16.25 -9.84 6.41
CA GLU A 133 -17.46 -10.39 7.04
C GLU A 133 -18.67 -9.50 6.76
N ARG A 134 -18.52 -8.18 6.90
CA ARG A 134 -19.60 -7.22 6.64
C ARG A 134 -20.11 -7.25 5.20
N HIS A 135 -19.22 -7.52 4.24
CA HIS A 135 -19.56 -7.50 2.82
C HIS A 135 -19.85 -8.88 2.21
N LYS A 136 -19.71 -9.93 2.98
CA LYS A 136 -19.95 -11.32 2.57
C LYS A 136 -21.41 -11.59 2.21
N THR A 137 -22.34 -10.98 2.92
CA THR A 137 -23.78 -11.14 2.71
C THR A 137 -24.30 -10.47 1.43
N LYS A 138 -23.64 -9.45 0.94
CA LYS A 138 -24.03 -8.75 -0.29
C LYS A 138 -23.77 -9.59 -1.55
N ASN A 139 -22.70 -10.37 -1.57
CA ASN A 139 -22.37 -11.24 -2.70
C ASN A 139 -23.31 -12.45 -2.79
N VAL A 140 -23.82 -12.93 -1.68
CA VAL A 140 -24.79 -14.03 -1.65
C VAL A 140 -26.17 -13.58 -2.15
N GLY A 141 -26.54 -12.31 -1.94
CA GLY A 141 -27.78 -11.73 -2.43
C GLY A 141 -27.82 -11.53 -3.95
N GLU A 142 -26.69 -11.19 -4.55
CA GLU A 142 -26.57 -11.02 -6.00
C GLU A 142 -26.68 -12.35 -6.77
N CYS A 143 -26.15 -13.45 -6.20
CA CYS A 143 -26.30 -14.79 -6.79
C CYS A 143 -27.74 -15.31 -6.79
N ARG A 144 -28.62 -14.79 -5.94
CA ARG A 144 -30.04 -15.21 -5.87
C ARG A 144 -30.95 -14.45 -6.85
N SER A 145 -30.51 -13.29 -7.34
CA SER A 145 -31.30 -12.46 -8.24
C SER A 145 -31.17 -12.82 -9.73
N THR A 146 -30.35 -13.81 -10.05
CA THR A 146 -30.10 -14.28 -11.43
C THR A 146 -30.86 -15.55 -11.81
N LYS A 147 -31.89 -15.90 -11.07
CA LYS A 147 -32.81 -16.98 -11.46
C LYS A 147 -33.95 -16.46 -12.33
#